data_6a724851baae3e25f40d6d084637bd60
#
_entry.id   6a724851baae3e25f40d6d084637bd60
#
_cell.length_a   1.000
_cell.length_b   1.000
_cell.length_c   1.000
_cell.angle_alpha   90.00
_cell.angle_beta   90.00
_cell.angle_gamma   90.00
#
_symmetry.space_group_name_H-M   'P 1'
#
loop_
_entity.id
_entity.type
_entity.pdbx_description
1 polymer ?
#
loop_
_entity_poly.entity_id
_entity_poly.type
_entity_poly.pdbx_seq_one_letter_code
_entity_poly.pdbx_strand_id
1 'polypeptide(L)'
;MVFQPSKNGVQGAPAPTTVKIVVAGGFAVGKTTFIGSISDIEPLNTEAAMTEHSVGVDDAGGVTDRKTTTTVAMDFGRIELPGSLWLYLFGTPGQDRFLFMWDDLSRGAIGAVVLVDTERLEQCFPAIDYFESRGIPFVVGVNCFDGVAKHRLEDVREALQIPEHVPMLYTDARSRAATKQTLVRLVQHAMERLQVAAGAK
;
A
#
# COMPACT_ATOMS: atom_id res chain seq x y z
N MET A 1 -6.16 -49.14 33.60
CA MET A 1 -6.98 -48.19 32.83
C MET A 1 -6.06 -47.50 31.85
N VAL A 2 -6.15 -47.87 30.57
CA VAL A 2 -5.30 -47.31 29.51
C VAL A 2 -6.08 -46.19 28.87
N PHE A 3 -5.55 -44.99 28.95
CA PHE A 3 -6.11 -43.79 28.28
C PHE A 3 -5.84 -43.89 26.77
N GLN A 4 -6.87 -44.10 25.96
CA GLN A 4 -6.79 -43.94 24.50
C GLN A 4 -7.02 -42.46 24.15
N PRO A 5 -6.13 -41.79 23.44
CA PRO A 5 -6.40 -40.45 22.96
C PRO A 5 -7.38 -40.52 21.79
N SER A 6 -8.46 -39.78 21.89
CA SER A 6 -9.45 -39.57 20.80
C SER A 6 -8.80 -38.92 19.60
N LYS A 7 -8.70 -39.68 18.51
CA LYS A 7 -8.37 -39.14 17.18
C LYS A 7 -9.62 -38.48 16.56
N ASN A 8 -9.99 -37.31 17.00
CA ASN A 8 -10.85 -36.42 16.22
C ASN A 8 -9.95 -35.34 15.60
N GLY A 9 -9.29 -35.69 14.51
CA GLY A 9 -8.67 -34.74 13.62
C GLY A 9 -9.76 -33.93 12.95
N VAL A 10 -10.04 -32.74 13.47
CA VAL A 10 -10.69 -31.72 12.73
C VAL A 10 -9.74 -31.43 11.56
N GLN A 11 -10.09 -31.87 10.35
CA GLN A 11 -9.41 -31.46 9.13
C GLN A 11 -9.66 -29.97 9.02
N GLY A 12 -8.71 -29.17 9.47
CA GLY A 12 -8.74 -27.72 9.31
C GLY A 12 -8.84 -27.37 7.84
N ALA A 13 -9.73 -26.47 7.48
CA ALA A 13 -9.78 -25.94 6.13
C ALA A 13 -8.36 -25.48 5.73
N PRO A 14 -7.96 -25.70 4.45
CA PRO A 14 -6.63 -25.30 4.00
C PRO A 14 -6.41 -23.81 4.28
N ALA A 15 -5.22 -23.46 4.74
CA ALA A 15 -4.87 -22.06 5.00
C ALA A 15 -5.08 -21.24 3.71
N PRO A 16 -5.64 -20.03 3.80
CA PRO A 16 -5.86 -19.19 2.62
C PRO A 16 -4.54 -18.81 1.95
N THR A 17 -4.57 -18.74 0.63
CA THR A 17 -3.49 -18.12 -0.13
C THR A 17 -3.55 -16.61 0.06
N THR A 18 -2.45 -16.00 0.44
CA THR A 18 -2.39 -14.56 0.70
C THR A 18 -1.60 -13.82 -0.38
N VAL A 19 -2.10 -12.68 -0.78
CA VAL A 19 -1.46 -11.77 -1.75
C VAL A 19 -1.33 -10.41 -1.11
N LYS A 20 -0.16 -9.82 -1.18
CA LYS A 20 0.14 -8.52 -0.59
C LYS A 20 0.15 -7.42 -1.66
N ILE A 21 -0.52 -6.31 -1.37
CA ILE A 21 -0.56 -5.09 -2.18
C ILE A 21 -0.22 -3.90 -1.28
N VAL A 22 0.56 -2.98 -1.81
CA VAL A 22 0.90 -1.72 -1.14
C VAL A 22 0.04 -0.59 -1.68
N VAL A 23 -0.42 0.29 -0.82
CA VAL A 23 -1.12 1.54 -1.17
C VAL A 23 -0.26 2.71 -0.72
N ALA A 24 0.29 3.44 -1.67
CA ALA A 24 1.23 4.54 -1.45
C ALA A 24 0.71 5.87 -1.99
N GLY A 25 1.44 6.94 -1.70
CA GLY A 25 1.11 8.31 -2.11
C GLY A 25 1.32 9.30 -0.97
N GLY A 26 1.19 10.59 -1.26
CA GLY A 26 1.44 11.68 -0.34
C GLY A 26 0.60 11.67 0.93
N PHE A 27 0.90 12.60 1.82
CA PHE A 27 0.10 12.79 3.04
C PHE A 27 -1.33 13.24 2.67
N ALA A 28 -2.34 12.67 3.36
CA ALA A 28 -3.77 12.96 3.16
C ALA A 28 -4.31 12.72 1.73
N VAL A 29 -3.62 11.96 0.87
CA VAL A 29 -4.07 11.62 -0.49
C VAL A 29 -5.26 10.65 -0.52
N GLY A 30 -5.64 10.07 0.63
CA GLY A 30 -6.78 9.16 0.75
C GLY A 30 -6.43 7.68 0.90
N LYS A 31 -5.20 7.31 1.30
CA LYS A 31 -4.79 5.90 1.49
C LYS A 31 -5.66 5.15 2.49
N THR A 32 -5.85 5.71 3.67
CA THR A 32 -6.75 5.16 4.72
C THR A 32 -8.16 4.97 4.20
N THR A 33 -8.68 5.98 3.49
CA THR A 33 -10.02 5.93 2.89
C THR A 33 -10.12 4.86 1.81
N PHE A 34 -9.12 4.76 0.94
CA PHE A 34 -9.04 3.75 -0.12
C PHE A 34 -9.09 2.33 0.46
N ILE A 35 -8.25 2.06 1.47
CA ILE A 35 -8.20 0.76 2.14
C ILE A 35 -9.52 0.48 2.87
N GLY A 36 -10.06 1.46 3.60
CA GLY A 36 -11.30 1.32 4.35
C GLY A 36 -12.52 1.08 3.45
N SER A 37 -12.56 1.67 2.26
CA SER A 37 -13.69 1.52 1.34
C SER A 37 -13.85 0.11 0.78
N ILE A 38 -12.77 -0.68 0.71
CA ILE A 38 -12.74 -2.01 0.10
C ILE A 38 -12.55 -3.14 1.11
N SER A 39 -11.99 -2.88 2.27
CA SER A 39 -11.70 -3.89 3.28
C SER A 39 -12.97 -4.62 3.74
N ASP A 40 -12.87 -5.93 3.92
CA ASP A 40 -13.90 -6.77 4.50
C ASP A 40 -13.75 -6.93 6.02
N ILE A 41 -12.68 -6.38 6.59
CA ILE A 41 -12.48 -6.24 8.03
C ILE A 41 -12.43 -4.77 8.39
N GLU A 42 -12.65 -4.45 9.66
CA GLU A 42 -12.38 -3.11 10.15
C GLU A 42 -10.89 -2.79 9.94
N PRO A 43 -10.55 -1.68 9.25
CA PRO A 43 -9.16 -1.34 8.99
C PRO A 43 -8.40 -1.14 10.29
N LEU A 44 -7.26 -1.81 10.42
CA LEU A 44 -6.38 -1.61 11.55
C LEU A 44 -5.48 -0.41 11.27
N ASN A 45 -5.69 0.66 12.03
CA ASN A 45 -4.73 1.76 12.12
C ASN A 45 -3.72 1.39 13.21
N THR A 46 -2.57 0.88 12.80
CA THR A 46 -1.50 0.61 13.76
C THR A 46 -0.73 1.90 14.04
N GLU A 47 -1.08 2.55 15.13
CA GLU A 47 -0.21 3.57 15.70
C GLU A 47 0.97 2.87 16.39
N ALA A 48 2.05 2.62 15.64
CA ALA A 48 3.28 2.14 16.22
C ALA A 48 4.04 3.33 16.81
N ALA A 49 4.16 3.37 18.13
CA ALA A 49 5.03 4.32 18.81
C ALA A 49 6.49 3.91 18.52
N MET A 50 7.17 4.60 17.60
CA MET A 50 8.60 4.45 17.42
C MET A 50 9.32 5.40 18.37
N THR A 51 10.10 4.82 19.27
CA THR A 51 11.04 5.59 20.08
C THR A 51 12.26 5.85 19.20
N GLU A 52 12.42 7.05 18.67
CA GLU A 52 13.67 7.46 18.05
C GLU A 52 14.74 7.50 19.16
N HIS A 53 15.65 6.54 19.13
CA HIS A 53 16.93 6.70 19.75
C HIS A 53 17.69 7.72 18.90
N SER A 54 17.68 8.97 19.34
CA SER A 54 18.64 9.98 18.86
C SER A 54 20.02 9.51 19.27
N VAL A 55 20.73 8.87 18.36
CA VAL A 55 22.15 8.60 18.54
C VAL A 55 22.87 9.93 18.40
N GLY A 56 23.34 10.44 19.53
CA GLY A 56 24.51 11.27 19.71
C GLY A 56 24.68 12.50 18.82
N VAL A 57 24.34 13.64 19.36
CA VAL A 57 25.19 14.83 19.21
C VAL A 57 25.51 15.29 20.61
N ASP A 58 26.81 15.23 20.91
CA ASP A 58 27.37 15.81 22.11
C ASP A 58 26.88 17.24 22.29
N ASP A 59 26.21 17.51 23.41
CA ASP A 59 26.39 18.74 24.09
C ASP A 59 26.10 18.57 25.60
N ALA A 60 27.11 18.83 26.37
CA ALA A 60 27.08 18.80 27.82
C ALA A 60 26.23 19.98 28.33
N GLY A 61 25.08 19.68 28.90
CA GLY A 61 24.38 20.71 29.68
C GLY A 61 22.86 20.60 29.66
N GLY A 62 22.28 19.84 30.60
CA GLY A 62 20.92 20.12 31.08
C GLY A 62 19.81 19.26 30.54
N VAL A 63 19.57 18.21 31.25
CA VAL A 63 18.26 17.56 31.54
C VAL A 63 17.06 18.14 30.79
N THR A 64 16.60 17.39 29.81
CA THR A 64 15.16 17.06 29.66
C THR A 64 15.03 15.84 28.75
N ASP A 65 14.69 14.75 29.36
CA ASP A 65 14.29 13.47 28.75
C ASP A 65 12.95 13.68 28.00
N ARG A 66 12.98 14.33 26.86
CA ARG A 66 11.88 14.36 25.92
C ARG A 66 12.03 13.16 24.99
N LYS A 67 11.54 12.02 25.46
CA LYS A 67 11.21 10.90 24.57
C LYS A 67 10.18 11.43 23.58
N THR A 68 10.64 11.85 22.41
CA THR A 68 9.76 12.22 21.32
C THR A 68 9.31 10.91 20.66
N THR A 69 8.24 10.34 21.18
CA THR A 69 7.59 9.19 20.56
C THR A 69 6.86 9.69 19.32
N THR A 70 7.35 9.34 18.14
CA THR A 70 6.62 9.62 16.90
C THR A 70 5.76 8.41 16.58
N THR A 71 4.46 8.59 16.58
CA THR A 71 3.50 7.58 16.14
C THR A 71 3.53 7.49 14.63
N VAL A 72 3.81 6.30 14.11
CA VAL A 72 3.72 6.00 12.67
C VAL A 72 2.39 5.29 12.44
N ALA A 73 1.48 5.96 11.76
CA ALA A 73 0.21 5.36 11.36
C ALA A 73 0.42 4.55 10.07
N MET A 74 0.13 3.28 10.12
CA MET A 74 0.01 2.41 8.95
C MET A 74 -1.40 1.88 8.86
N ASP A 75 -1.95 1.89 7.65
CA ASP A 75 -3.26 1.31 7.40
C ASP A 75 -3.12 -0.15 6.97
N PHE A 76 -3.97 -1.01 7.48
CA PHE A 76 -4.07 -2.39 7.05
C PHE A 76 -5.52 -2.74 6.77
N GLY A 77 -5.76 -3.42 5.64
CA GLY A 77 -7.05 -3.96 5.27
C GLY A 77 -6.93 -5.34 4.64
N ARG A 78 -8.03 -6.07 4.63
CA ARG A 78 -8.12 -7.40 4.02
C ARG A 78 -9.36 -7.51 3.14
N ILE A 79 -9.19 -8.13 1.97
CA ILE A 79 -10.29 -8.50 1.07
C ILE A 79 -10.28 -10.01 0.96
N GLU A 80 -11.43 -10.63 1.20
CA GLU A 80 -11.63 -12.06 1.07
C GLU A 80 -12.25 -12.39 -0.30
N LEU A 81 -11.53 -13.15 -1.10
CA LEU A 81 -11.97 -13.58 -2.43
C LEU A 81 -12.36 -15.06 -2.43
N PRO A 82 -13.22 -15.50 -3.38
CA PRO A 82 -13.55 -16.90 -3.57
C PRO A 82 -12.30 -17.76 -3.74
N GLY A 83 -12.36 -19.03 -3.33
CA GLY A 83 -11.24 -19.96 -3.43
C GLY A 83 -10.18 -19.79 -2.34
N SER A 84 -10.55 -19.25 -1.18
CA SER A 84 -9.64 -19.02 -0.06
C SER A 84 -8.43 -18.16 -0.43
N LEU A 85 -8.65 -17.13 -1.26
CA LEU A 85 -7.66 -16.13 -1.63
C LEU A 85 -7.92 -14.84 -0.85
N TRP A 86 -6.92 -14.37 -0.11
CA TRP A 86 -7.00 -13.12 0.63
C TRP A 86 -6.03 -12.09 0.08
N LEU A 87 -6.51 -10.88 -0.17
CA LEU A 87 -5.67 -9.73 -0.50
C LEU A 87 -5.43 -8.91 0.77
N TYR A 88 -4.17 -8.71 1.09
CA TYR A 88 -3.73 -7.83 2.17
C TYR A 88 -3.29 -6.50 1.60
N LEU A 89 -3.91 -5.43 2.08
CA LEU A 89 -3.61 -4.06 1.69
C LEU A 89 -2.85 -3.37 2.81
N PHE A 90 -1.68 -2.82 2.48
CA PHE A 90 -0.84 -2.07 3.41
C PHE A 90 -0.67 -0.64 2.92
N GLY A 91 -1.15 0.32 3.71
CA GLY A 91 -0.91 1.74 3.45
C GLY A 91 0.47 2.17 3.92
N THR A 92 1.24 2.84 3.06
CA THR A 92 2.52 3.42 3.48
C THR A 92 2.31 4.70 4.29
N PRO A 93 3.17 4.99 5.26
CA PRO A 93 3.25 6.32 5.82
C PRO A 93 3.47 7.35 4.72
N GLY A 94 2.70 8.45 4.71
CA GLY A 94 2.76 9.46 3.66
C GLY A 94 3.79 10.57 3.90
N GLN A 95 4.68 10.44 4.88
CA GLN A 95 5.73 11.39 5.19
C GLN A 95 7.09 10.81 4.80
N ASP A 96 7.93 11.59 4.13
CA ASP A 96 9.22 11.16 3.57
C ASP A 96 10.20 10.59 4.60
N ARG A 97 10.14 11.09 5.83
CA ARG A 97 10.97 10.58 6.93
C ARG A 97 10.75 9.09 7.25
N PHE A 98 9.65 8.48 6.76
CA PHE A 98 9.33 7.07 6.97
C PHE A 98 9.60 6.19 5.74
N LEU A 99 10.28 6.70 4.72
CA LEU A 99 10.64 5.93 3.53
C LEU A 99 11.44 4.66 3.84
N PHE A 100 12.21 4.65 4.93
CA PHE A 100 12.95 3.47 5.36
C PHE A 100 12.08 2.24 5.66
N MET A 101 10.79 2.45 6.00
CA MET A 101 9.83 1.36 6.24
C MET A 101 9.30 0.74 4.94
N TRP A 102 9.44 1.41 3.82
CA TRP A 102 8.85 1.00 2.57
C TRP A 102 9.45 -0.30 2.04
N ASP A 103 10.74 -0.57 2.32
CA ASP A 103 11.40 -1.81 1.92
C ASP A 103 10.74 -3.02 2.60
N ASP A 104 10.42 -2.93 3.88
CA ASP A 104 9.72 -3.99 4.59
C ASP A 104 8.25 -4.12 4.17
N LEU A 105 7.58 -2.99 3.95
CA LEU A 105 6.21 -2.97 3.47
C LEU A 105 6.08 -3.52 2.06
N SER A 106 7.06 -3.30 1.19
CA SER A 106 7.02 -3.74 -0.21
C SER A 106 7.53 -5.16 -0.41
N ARG A 107 8.23 -5.72 0.57
CA ARG A 107 8.76 -7.09 0.47
C ARG A 107 7.64 -8.11 0.30
N GLY A 108 7.67 -8.87 -0.80
CA GLY A 108 6.66 -9.87 -1.14
C GLY A 108 5.34 -9.30 -1.66
N ALA A 109 5.24 -8.00 -1.89
CA ALA A 109 4.09 -7.43 -2.57
C ALA A 109 4.11 -7.77 -4.07
N ILE A 110 2.94 -8.06 -4.64
CA ILE A 110 2.80 -8.27 -6.08
C ILE A 110 2.83 -6.95 -6.87
N GLY A 111 2.59 -5.84 -6.18
CA GLY A 111 2.58 -4.50 -6.76
C GLY A 111 2.01 -3.45 -5.82
N ALA A 112 1.89 -2.23 -6.33
CA ALA A 112 1.43 -1.09 -5.57
C ALA A 112 0.38 -0.24 -6.30
N VAL A 113 -0.49 0.40 -5.54
CA VAL A 113 -1.34 1.52 -5.99
C VAL A 113 -0.69 2.81 -5.50
N VAL A 114 -0.31 3.69 -6.41
CA VAL A 114 0.14 5.04 -6.09
C VAL A 114 -1.03 5.99 -6.26
N LEU A 115 -1.57 6.47 -5.14
CA LEU A 115 -2.64 7.47 -5.17
C LEU A 115 -2.05 8.87 -5.40
N VAL A 116 -2.69 9.63 -6.28
CA VAL A 116 -2.27 10.96 -6.69
C VAL A 116 -3.36 11.97 -6.38
N ASP A 117 -2.97 13.07 -5.75
CA ASP A 117 -3.75 14.29 -5.62
C ASP A 117 -3.23 15.31 -6.63
N THR A 118 -4.05 15.71 -7.58
CA THR A 118 -3.65 16.64 -8.64
C THR A 118 -3.39 18.07 -8.16
N GLU A 119 -3.78 18.40 -6.95
CA GLU A 119 -3.45 19.69 -6.32
C GLU A 119 -2.08 19.68 -5.63
N ARG A 120 -1.48 18.48 -5.43
CA ARG A 120 -0.21 18.30 -4.72
C ARG A 120 0.63 17.20 -5.39
N LEU A 121 0.85 17.33 -6.70
CA LEU A 121 1.55 16.32 -7.50
C LEU A 121 2.95 16.01 -6.98
N GLU A 122 3.64 17.00 -6.41
CA GLU A 122 4.98 16.86 -5.86
C GLU A 122 5.07 15.79 -4.75
N GLN A 123 3.98 15.54 -4.06
CA GLN A 123 3.96 14.57 -2.95
C GLN A 123 3.92 13.10 -3.41
N CYS A 124 3.66 12.83 -4.68
CA CYS A 124 3.63 11.46 -5.17
C CYS A 124 4.94 11.00 -5.82
N PHE A 125 5.86 11.90 -6.19
CA PHE A 125 7.14 11.53 -6.78
C PHE A 125 7.95 10.53 -5.94
N PRO A 126 8.08 10.67 -4.62
CA PRO A 126 8.82 9.68 -3.83
C PRO A 126 8.26 8.26 -3.96
N ALA A 127 6.93 8.11 -4.11
CA ALA A 127 6.29 6.81 -4.29
C ALA A 127 6.57 6.25 -5.70
N ILE A 128 6.46 7.09 -6.73
CA ILE A 128 6.72 6.72 -8.12
C ILE A 128 8.16 6.25 -8.26
N ASP A 129 9.12 7.08 -7.87
CA ASP A 129 10.56 6.81 -7.93
C ASP A 129 10.93 5.53 -7.18
N TYR A 130 10.29 5.32 -6.01
CA TYR A 130 10.52 4.13 -5.20
C TYR A 130 10.15 2.85 -5.95
N PHE A 131 8.94 2.76 -6.52
CA PHE A 131 8.48 1.55 -7.21
C PHE A 131 9.17 1.36 -8.57
N GLU A 132 9.43 2.43 -9.30
CA GLU A 132 10.18 2.37 -10.57
C GLU A 132 11.60 1.85 -10.36
N SER A 133 12.35 2.44 -9.43
CA SER A 133 13.74 2.07 -9.17
C SER A 133 13.91 0.61 -8.73
N ARG A 134 12.88 0.02 -8.12
CA ARG A 134 12.87 -1.37 -7.66
C ARG A 134 12.21 -2.34 -8.64
N GLY A 135 11.68 -1.84 -9.76
CA GLY A 135 10.97 -2.65 -10.75
C GLY A 135 9.70 -3.30 -10.21
N ILE A 136 9.12 -2.78 -9.13
CA ILE A 136 7.87 -3.25 -8.54
C ILE A 136 6.71 -2.78 -9.43
N PRO A 137 5.81 -3.67 -9.91
CA PRO A 137 4.66 -3.26 -10.70
C PRO A 137 3.78 -2.28 -9.90
N PHE A 138 3.34 -1.20 -10.53
CA PHE A 138 2.39 -0.28 -9.89
C PHE A 138 1.40 0.30 -10.89
N VAL A 139 0.29 0.81 -10.37
CA VAL A 139 -0.69 1.60 -11.11
C VAL A 139 -0.86 2.95 -10.42
N VAL A 140 -1.16 3.97 -11.22
CA VAL A 140 -1.43 5.32 -10.71
C VAL A 140 -2.93 5.52 -10.63
N GLY A 141 -3.44 5.76 -9.43
CA GLY A 141 -4.83 6.12 -9.16
C GLY A 141 -4.96 7.63 -8.90
N VAL A 142 -5.42 8.39 -9.90
CA VAL A 142 -5.72 9.81 -9.72
C VAL A 142 -6.99 9.94 -8.88
N ASN A 143 -6.84 10.36 -7.63
CA ASN A 143 -7.95 10.41 -6.69
C ASN A 143 -8.87 11.60 -6.99
N CYS A 144 -10.09 11.30 -7.42
CA CYS A 144 -11.12 12.30 -7.69
C CYS A 144 -11.85 12.62 -6.39
N PHE A 145 -11.36 13.62 -5.66
CA PHE A 145 -12.07 14.16 -4.52
C PHE A 145 -13.45 14.68 -5.00
N ASP A 146 -14.49 14.31 -4.27
CA ASP A 146 -15.89 14.63 -4.60
C ASP A 146 -16.38 14.08 -5.96
N GLY A 147 -15.72 13.05 -6.49
CA GLY A 147 -16.09 12.37 -7.73
C GLY A 147 -15.78 13.18 -9.00
N VAL A 148 -15.03 14.27 -8.90
CA VAL A 148 -14.71 15.17 -10.02
C VAL A 148 -13.30 14.95 -10.53
N ALA A 149 -13.16 14.61 -11.82
CA ALA A 149 -11.88 14.62 -12.52
C ALA A 149 -11.54 16.07 -12.91
N LYS A 150 -10.54 16.67 -12.26
CA LYS A 150 -10.15 18.07 -12.50
C LYS A 150 -9.23 18.24 -13.71
N HIS A 151 -8.43 17.23 -14.04
CA HIS A 151 -7.44 17.23 -15.11
C HIS A 151 -7.57 15.96 -15.94
N ARG A 152 -7.18 16.01 -17.21
CA ARG A 152 -7.14 14.83 -18.08
C ARG A 152 -6.00 13.90 -17.62
N LEU A 153 -6.18 12.58 -17.79
CA LEU A 153 -5.13 11.61 -17.42
C LEU A 153 -3.83 11.83 -18.19
N GLU A 154 -3.92 12.26 -19.45
CA GLU A 154 -2.76 12.54 -20.29
C GLU A 154 -1.92 13.68 -19.72
N ASP A 155 -2.57 14.76 -19.27
CA ASP A 155 -1.89 15.94 -18.69
C ASP A 155 -1.21 15.56 -17.36
N VAL A 156 -1.87 14.73 -16.54
CA VAL A 156 -1.31 14.20 -15.28
C VAL A 156 -0.13 13.26 -15.56
N ARG A 157 -0.25 12.40 -16.57
CA ARG A 157 0.83 11.49 -17.00
C ARG A 157 2.07 12.25 -17.41
N GLU A 158 1.91 13.28 -18.24
CA GLU A 158 2.99 14.14 -18.70
C GLU A 158 3.67 14.85 -17.51
N ALA A 159 2.87 15.47 -16.64
CA ALA A 159 3.37 16.18 -15.47
C ALA A 159 4.16 15.29 -14.50
N LEU A 160 3.76 14.02 -14.36
CA LEU A 160 4.41 13.02 -13.50
C LEU A 160 5.48 12.21 -14.24
N GLN A 161 5.66 12.41 -15.54
CA GLN A 161 6.58 11.66 -16.41
C GLN A 161 6.36 10.12 -16.33
N ILE A 162 5.09 9.70 -16.17
CA ILE A 162 4.74 8.28 -16.06
C ILE A 162 4.83 7.58 -17.43
N PRO A 163 5.64 6.51 -17.55
CA PRO A 163 5.74 5.76 -18.80
C PRO A 163 4.40 5.18 -19.26
N GLU A 164 4.20 5.07 -20.59
CA GLU A 164 2.96 4.59 -21.19
C GLU A 164 2.53 3.17 -20.71
N HIS A 165 3.51 2.33 -20.40
CA HIS A 165 3.24 0.98 -19.93
C HIS A 165 2.70 0.90 -18.50
N VAL A 166 2.81 1.98 -17.72
CA VAL A 166 2.25 2.06 -16.36
C VAL A 166 0.79 2.47 -16.46
N PRO A 167 -0.15 1.64 -15.98
CA PRO A 167 -1.55 1.99 -16.03
C PRO A 167 -1.87 3.20 -15.14
N MET A 168 -2.66 4.11 -15.68
CA MET A 168 -3.18 5.26 -14.95
C MET A 168 -4.69 5.35 -15.15
N LEU A 169 -5.43 5.59 -14.07
CA LEU A 169 -6.88 5.70 -14.10
C LEU A 169 -7.37 6.67 -13.02
N TYR A 170 -8.58 7.18 -13.25
CA TYR A 170 -9.28 7.89 -12.17
C TYR A 170 -9.79 6.90 -11.13
N THR A 171 -9.71 7.29 -9.87
CA THR A 171 -10.31 6.56 -8.76
C THR A 171 -11.01 7.54 -7.81
N ASP A 172 -11.94 7.05 -7.01
CA ASP A 172 -12.47 7.74 -5.83
C ASP A 172 -12.23 6.81 -4.65
N ALA A 173 -11.35 7.21 -3.76
CA ALA A 173 -10.97 6.41 -2.60
C ALA A 173 -12.14 6.05 -1.69
N ARG A 174 -13.25 6.78 -1.74
CA ARG A 174 -14.48 6.51 -0.97
C ARG A 174 -15.40 5.49 -1.66
N SER A 175 -15.20 5.25 -2.95
CA SER A 175 -16.02 4.36 -3.75
C SER A 175 -15.45 2.96 -3.78
N ARG A 176 -16.13 1.98 -3.14
CA ARG A 176 -15.77 0.56 -3.21
C ARG A 176 -15.61 0.08 -4.66
N ALA A 177 -16.46 0.55 -5.57
CA ALA A 177 -16.43 0.15 -6.98
C ALA A 177 -15.17 0.70 -7.68
N ALA A 178 -14.82 1.98 -7.49
CA ALA A 178 -13.63 2.59 -8.08
C ALA A 178 -12.35 1.97 -7.50
N THR A 179 -12.30 1.79 -6.18
CA THR A 179 -11.19 1.11 -5.49
C THR A 179 -11.00 -0.32 -6.02
N LYS A 180 -12.07 -1.09 -6.16
CA LYS A 180 -12.03 -2.43 -6.74
C LYS A 180 -11.46 -2.42 -8.15
N GLN A 181 -11.91 -1.49 -9.01
CA GLN A 181 -11.40 -1.38 -10.37
C GLN A 181 -9.91 -1.08 -10.41
N THR A 182 -9.43 -0.19 -9.54
CA THR A 182 -8.01 0.14 -9.40
C THR A 182 -7.18 -1.09 -9.01
N LEU A 183 -7.65 -1.88 -8.04
CA LEU A 183 -6.98 -3.12 -7.64
C LEU A 183 -6.98 -4.18 -8.74
N VAL A 184 -8.08 -4.34 -9.47
CA VAL A 184 -8.16 -5.25 -10.62
C VAL A 184 -7.13 -4.85 -11.67
N ARG A 185 -7.02 -3.55 -11.99
CA ARG A 185 -6.03 -3.07 -12.97
C ARG A 185 -4.59 -3.31 -12.50
N LEU A 186 -4.31 -3.16 -11.21
CA LEU A 186 -3.00 -3.50 -10.63
C LEU A 186 -2.67 -4.98 -10.83
N VAL A 187 -3.60 -5.88 -10.47
CA VAL A 187 -3.37 -7.33 -10.59
C VAL A 187 -3.13 -7.72 -12.04
N GLN A 188 -3.92 -7.20 -12.98
CA GLN A 188 -3.74 -7.43 -14.41
C GLN A 188 -2.34 -6.98 -14.85
N HIS A 189 -1.94 -5.76 -14.51
CA HIS A 189 -0.62 -5.24 -14.87
C HIS A 189 0.53 -6.07 -14.27
N ALA A 190 0.42 -6.49 -13.02
CA ALA A 190 1.43 -7.35 -12.40
C ALA A 190 1.53 -8.72 -13.10
N MET A 191 0.40 -9.31 -13.51
CA MET A 191 0.39 -10.56 -14.26
C MET A 191 0.99 -10.41 -15.67
N GLU A 192 0.66 -9.33 -16.39
CA GLU A 192 1.25 -9.01 -17.71
C GLU A 192 2.79 -8.93 -17.61
N ARG A 193 3.31 -8.25 -16.58
CA ARG A 193 4.76 -8.14 -16.36
C ARG A 193 5.42 -9.48 -16.03
N LEU A 194 4.76 -10.34 -15.26
CA LEU A 194 5.27 -11.69 -14.96
C LEU A 194 5.32 -12.57 -16.22
N GLN A 195 4.33 -12.47 -17.10
CA GLN A 195 4.30 -13.23 -18.37
C GLN A 195 5.42 -12.77 -19.30
N VAL A 196 5.65 -11.47 -19.43
CA VAL A 196 6.78 -10.94 -20.24
C VAL A 196 8.12 -11.42 -19.69
N ALA A 197 8.31 -11.39 -18.37
CA ALA A 197 9.53 -11.88 -17.74
C ALA A 197 9.75 -13.40 -17.90
N ALA A 198 8.67 -14.18 -17.94
CA ALA A 198 8.73 -15.63 -18.15
C ALA A 198 8.98 -16.00 -19.62
N GLY A 199 8.46 -15.21 -20.57
CA GLY A 199 8.65 -15.43 -22.02
C GLY A 199 10.01 -14.95 -22.56
N ALA A 200 10.77 -14.19 -21.78
CA ALA A 200 12.10 -13.68 -22.14
C ALA A 200 13.26 -14.62 -21.73
N LYS A 201 12.96 -15.79 -21.15
CA LYS A 201 13.90 -16.86 -20.81
C LYS A 201 13.82 -18.00 -21.83
#